data_28040b72b9406686bbf2f0c925045c72
#
_entry.id   28040b72b9406686bbf2f0c925045c72
#
_cell.length_a   1.000
_cell.length_b   1.000
_cell.length_c   1.000
_cell.angle_alpha   90.00
_cell.angle_beta   90.00
_cell.angle_gamma   90.00
#
_symmetry.space_group_name_H-M   'P 1'
#
loop_
_entity.id
_entity.type
_entity.pdbx_description
1 polymer ?
#
loop_
_entity_poly.entity_id
_entity_poly.type
_entity_poly.pdbx_seq_one_letter_code
_entity_poly.pdbx_strand_id
1 'polypeptide(L)'
;MLWRGELSRLWWRLPGDQRPRVAGAVDFAGARWVAASSANYRRADRPDDYAVDRVVVHVTQGSYTSAVKAFEDPGHQAAAHYIVRADGRVTQMIRELDVAFHAGNREYNERSVGIEHEGFVEKAASFTDAMYAASARLTARICARYAIPVDRAHIIGHVEVPGTDHTDPGPHWDWDRYLRLVLRERTART
;
A
#
# COMPACT_ATOMS: atom_id res chain seq x y z
N MET A 1 -11.52 25.73 22.97
CA MET A 1 -10.96 24.44 23.38
C MET A 1 -10.69 23.66 22.08
N LEU A 2 -9.43 23.55 21.65
CA LEU A 2 -9.11 22.83 20.43
C LEU A 2 -9.34 21.33 20.63
N TRP A 3 -9.94 20.69 19.63
CA TRP A 3 -10.23 19.26 19.67
C TRP A 3 -8.94 18.44 19.70
N ARG A 4 -8.92 17.31 20.43
CA ARG A 4 -7.69 16.48 20.58
C ARG A 4 -6.99 16.16 19.25
N GLY A 5 -7.75 16.00 18.16
CA GLY A 5 -7.22 15.75 16.82
C GLY A 5 -6.50 16.96 16.19
N GLU A 6 -6.89 18.19 16.53
CA GLU A 6 -6.23 19.41 16.03
C GLU A 6 -4.94 19.70 16.80
N LEU A 7 -4.92 19.42 18.10
CA LEU A 7 -3.70 19.51 18.91
C LEU A 7 -2.65 18.48 18.44
N SER A 8 -3.08 17.27 18.10
CA SER A 8 -2.24 16.25 17.51
C SER A 8 -1.59 16.72 16.20
N ARG A 9 -2.38 17.31 15.29
CA ARG A 9 -1.89 17.83 14.00
C ARG A 9 -0.92 19.00 14.14
N LEU A 10 -1.09 19.86 15.13
CA LEU A 10 -0.17 20.95 15.44
C LEU A 10 1.13 20.41 16.04
N TRP A 11 1.03 19.44 16.92
CA TRP A 11 2.15 18.77 17.56
C TRP A 11 3.12 18.14 16.55
N TRP A 12 2.58 17.51 15.50
CA TRP A 12 3.38 16.86 14.43
C TRP A 12 4.16 17.82 13.54
N ARG A 13 3.87 19.09 13.62
CA ARG A 13 4.58 20.14 12.86
C ARG A 13 5.67 20.83 13.66
N LEU A 14 5.82 20.47 14.92
CA LEU A 14 6.86 21.02 15.75
C LEU A 14 8.21 20.37 15.42
N PRO A 15 9.30 21.15 15.32
CA PRO A 15 10.64 20.60 15.15
C PRO A 15 10.94 19.60 16.27
N GLY A 16 11.27 18.37 15.92
CA GLY A 16 11.59 17.31 16.87
C GLY A 16 10.58 16.17 16.98
N ASP A 17 9.33 16.35 16.53
CA ASP A 17 8.28 15.32 16.61
C ASP A 17 8.18 14.44 15.35
N GLN A 18 9.07 14.62 14.41
CA GLN A 18 9.10 13.77 13.22
C GLN A 18 9.62 12.39 13.59
N ARG A 19 8.85 11.35 13.24
CA ARG A 19 9.31 9.97 13.39
C ARG A 19 10.66 9.79 12.70
N PRO A 20 11.62 9.09 13.33
CA PRO A 20 12.92 8.87 12.73
C PRO A 20 12.78 8.21 11.36
N ARG A 21 13.31 8.87 10.32
CA ARG A 21 13.37 8.36 8.96
C ARG A 21 14.73 7.76 8.70
N VAL A 22 14.88 6.49 9.02
CA VAL A 22 16.12 5.76 8.76
C VAL A 22 16.13 5.34 7.29
N ALA A 23 17.19 5.74 6.56
CA ALA A 23 17.35 5.35 5.16
C ALA A 23 17.34 3.82 5.01
N GLY A 24 16.54 3.32 4.07
CA GLY A 24 16.42 1.88 3.80
C GLY A 24 15.64 1.08 4.85
N ALA A 25 15.13 1.71 5.90
CA ALA A 25 14.26 1.03 6.85
C ALA A 25 12.92 0.66 6.19
N VAL A 26 12.42 -0.53 6.50
CA VAL A 26 11.15 -1.05 5.99
C VAL A 26 10.10 -1.14 7.09
N ASP A 27 8.83 -0.97 6.71
CA ASP A 27 7.70 -1.16 7.63
C ASP A 27 7.26 -2.62 7.71
N PHE A 28 7.53 -3.39 6.66
CA PHE A 28 7.33 -4.83 6.60
C PHE A 28 8.67 -5.56 6.56
N ALA A 29 9.01 -6.33 7.60
CA ALA A 29 10.31 -6.97 7.77
C ALA A 29 10.69 -7.95 6.63
N GLY A 30 9.71 -8.44 5.85
CA GLY A 30 9.94 -9.29 4.68
C GLY A 30 10.20 -8.50 3.38
N ALA A 31 10.20 -7.17 3.40
CA ALA A 31 10.41 -6.36 2.21
C ALA A 31 11.87 -5.97 2.00
N ARG A 32 12.25 -5.84 0.72
CA ARG A 32 13.47 -5.13 0.32
C ARG A 32 13.11 -3.66 0.07
N TRP A 33 13.95 -2.75 0.55
CA TRP A 33 13.80 -1.33 0.24
C TRP A 33 14.35 -0.97 -1.15
N VAL A 34 13.55 -0.28 -1.94
CA VAL A 34 13.96 0.43 -3.17
C VAL A 34 13.18 1.75 -3.18
N ALA A 35 13.87 2.88 -3.09
CA ALA A 35 13.19 4.17 -2.94
C ALA A 35 12.48 4.61 -4.23
N ALA A 36 11.22 4.98 -4.13
CA ALA A 36 10.53 5.74 -5.18
C ALA A 36 11.07 7.17 -5.27
N SER A 37 10.87 7.82 -6.42
CA SER A 37 11.11 9.26 -6.55
C SER A 37 10.27 10.06 -5.55
N SER A 38 10.87 11.07 -4.93
CA SER A 38 10.15 11.97 -4.01
C SER A 38 9.06 12.80 -4.69
N ALA A 39 9.01 12.84 -6.02
CA ALA A 39 7.94 13.46 -6.78
C ALA A 39 6.65 12.62 -6.81
N ASN A 40 6.74 11.32 -6.49
CA ASN A 40 5.65 10.35 -6.61
C ASN A 40 4.91 10.10 -5.29
N TYR A 41 5.26 10.83 -4.23
CA TYR A 41 4.59 10.77 -2.93
C TYR A 41 4.75 12.09 -2.17
N ARG A 42 3.99 12.24 -1.10
CA ARG A 42 4.10 13.38 -0.18
C ARG A 42 4.52 12.88 1.20
N ARG A 43 5.48 13.57 1.81
CA ARG A 43 5.84 13.33 3.21
C ARG A 43 4.68 13.62 4.13
N ALA A 44 4.46 12.72 5.10
CA ALA A 44 3.46 12.84 6.14
C ALA A 44 3.92 12.06 7.39
N ASP A 45 3.12 12.08 8.43
CA ASP A 45 3.32 11.28 9.65
C ASP A 45 2.03 10.50 9.96
N ARG A 46 1.62 9.61 9.02
CA ARG A 46 0.44 8.77 9.22
C ARG A 46 0.69 7.73 10.34
N PRO A 47 -0.29 7.36 11.13
CA PRO A 47 -1.71 7.69 11.02
C PRO A 47 -2.12 9.02 11.70
N ASP A 48 -1.18 9.82 12.17
CA ASP A 48 -1.49 11.02 12.96
C ASP A 48 -1.96 12.19 12.08
N ASP A 49 -1.33 12.38 10.91
CA ASP A 49 -1.80 13.37 9.93
C ASP A 49 -3.09 12.93 9.24
N TYR A 50 -3.17 11.65 8.87
CA TYR A 50 -4.30 11.04 8.15
C TYR A 50 -4.49 9.60 8.66
N ALA A 51 -5.68 9.27 9.12
CA ALA A 51 -6.01 7.89 9.47
C ALA A 51 -5.77 6.96 8.27
N VAL A 52 -5.12 5.82 8.51
CA VAL A 52 -4.98 4.76 7.52
C VAL A 52 -6.05 3.71 7.80
N ASP A 53 -7.07 3.64 6.97
CA ASP A 53 -8.25 2.80 7.19
C ASP A 53 -8.54 1.80 6.07
N ARG A 54 -7.69 1.76 5.03
CA ARG A 54 -7.87 0.80 3.92
C ARG A 54 -6.57 0.38 3.25
N VAL A 55 -6.66 -0.72 2.53
CA VAL A 55 -5.63 -1.22 1.61
C VAL A 55 -6.20 -1.21 0.20
N VAL A 56 -5.45 -0.70 -0.77
CA VAL A 56 -5.82 -0.72 -2.18
C VAL A 56 -4.91 -1.70 -2.93
N VAL A 57 -5.54 -2.68 -3.57
CA VAL A 57 -4.88 -3.70 -4.39
C VAL A 57 -4.80 -3.21 -5.83
N HIS A 58 -3.58 -3.18 -6.37
CA HIS A 58 -3.28 -2.78 -7.74
C HIS A 58 -2.60 -3.91 -8.51
N VAL A 59 -2.55 -3.76 -9.84
CA VAL A 59 -1.77 -4.62 -10.74
C VAL A 59 -0.93 -3.73 -11.66
N THR A 60 0.37 -4.00 -11.73
CA THR A 60 1.36 -3.17 -12.43
C THR A 60 1.14 -3.04 -13.93
N GLN A 61 0.29 -3.87 -14.53
CA GLN A 61 0.11 -4.00 -15.98
C GLN A 61 1.46 -4.18 -16.72
N GLY A 62 2.38 -4.91 -16.06
CA GLY A 62 3.73 -5.10 -16.55
C GLY A 62 4.59 -5.95 -15.63
N SER A 63 5.90 -5.91 -15.88
CA SER A 63 6.89 -6.59 -15.05
C SER A 63 7.25 -5.78 -13.79
N TYR A 64 7.77 -6.47 -12.78
CA TYR A 64 8.35 -5.84 -11.60
C TYR A 64 9.37 -4.74 -11.96
N THR A 65 10.27 -5.04 -12.91
CA THR A 65 11.32 -4.09 -13.30
C THR A 65 10.75 -2.84 -13.95
N SER A 66 9.68 -2.95 -14.76
CA SER A 66 9.02 -1.79 -15.35
C SER A 66 8.33 -0.92 -14.30
N ALA A 67 7.67 -1.54 -13.32
CA ALA A 67 7.02 -0.83 -12.22
C ALA A 67 8.04 -0.08 -11.34
N VAL A 68 9.15 -0.72 -10.98
CA VAL A 68 10.23 -0.08 -10.21
C VAL A 68 10.77 1.14 -10.96
N LYS A 69 11.09 1.02 -12.25
CA LYS A 69 11.58 2.13 -13.07
C LYS A 69 10.58 3.29 -13.16
N ALA A 70 9.30 2.97 -13.33
CA ALA A 70 8.24 3.98 -13.33
C ALA A 70 8.19 4.74 -12.00
N PHE A 71 8.27 4.03 -10.88
CA PHE A 71 8.19 4.65 -9.55
C PHE A 71 9.46 5.41 -9.16
N GLU A 72 10.62 5.08 -9.76
CA GLU A 72 11.86 5.85 -9.62
C GLU A 72 11.88 7.11 -10.52
N ASP A 73 11.06 7.16 -11.58
CA ASP A 73 10.98 8.30 -12.48
C ASP A 73 10.16 9.45 -11.86
N PRO A 74 10.76 10.64 -11.65
CA PRO A 74 10.02 11.80 -11.14
C PRO A 74 8.92 12.30 -12.09
N GLY A 75 9.03 12.00 -13.40
CA GLY A 75 8.03 12.36 -14.40
C GLY A 75 6.76 11.49 -14.35
N HIS A 76 6.82 10.34 -13.71
CA HIS A 76 5.68 9.41 -13.61
C HIS A 76 4.56 9.92 -12.69
N GLN A 77 4.89 10.68 -11.65
CA GLN A 77 3.98 11.33 -10.69
C GLN A 77 3.01 10.38 -9.97
N ALA A 78 3.33 9.09 -9.93
CA ALA A 78 2.58 8.08 -9.22
C ALA A 78 3.51 6.97 -8.70
N ALA A 79 3.20 6.40 -7.55
CA ALA A 79 3.83 5.20 -7.01
C ALA A 79 3.00 4.61 -5.89
N ALA A 80 3.09 3.29 -5.67
CA ALA A 80 2.52 2.61 -4.52
C ALA A 80 3.56 2.38 -3.41
N HIS A 81 3.10 2.04 -2.22
CA HIS A 81 3.98 1.76 -1.08
C HIS A 81 4.78 0.48 -1.27
N TYR A 82 4.15 -0.53 -1.88
CA TYR A 82 4.72 -1.86 -2.05
C TYR A 82 4.50 -2.40 -3.46
N ILE A 83 5.43 -3.27 -3.89
CA ILE A 83 5.27 -4.13 -5.06
C ILE A 83 5.49 -5.57 -4.63
N VAL A 84 4.52 -6.46 -4.91
CA VAL A 84 4.60 -7.91 -4.71
C VAL A 84 4.85 -8.57 -6.05
N ARG A 85 5.95 -9.32 -6.15
CA ARG A 85 6.35 -10.02 -7.37
C ARG A 85 5.58 -11.34 -7.54
N ALA A 86 5.61 -11.87 -8.74
CA ALA A 86 5.05 -13.19 -9.04
C ALA A 86 5.68 -14.33 -8.22
N ASP A 87 6.96 -14.19 -7.84
CA ASP A 87 7.68 -15.16 -6.99
C ASP A 87 7.45 -14.94 -5.47
N GLY A 88 6.61 -14.00 -5.09
CA GLY A 88 6.27 -13.68 -3.70
C GLY A 88 7.26 -12.77 -2.97
N ARG A 89 8.31 -12.27 -3.64
CA ARG A 89 9.17 -11.24 -3.03
C ARG A 89 8.43 -9.92 -2.94
N VAL A 90 8.68 -9.20 -1.85
CA VAL A 90 8.06 -7.90 -1.58
C VAL A 90 9.12 -6.80 -1.63
N THR A 91 8.82 -5.74 -2.35
CA THR A 91 9.61 -4.50 -2.36
C THR A 91 8.79 -3.40 -1.73
N GLN A 92 9.39 -2.65 -0.80
CA GLN A 92 8.82 -1.41 -0.28
C GLN A 92 9.50 -0.22 -0.94
N MET A 93 8.71 0.69 -1.49
CA MET A 93 9.21 1.86 -2.23
C MET A 93 8.91 3.19 -1.53
N ILE A 94 7.87 3.23 -0.73
CA ILE A 94 7.47 4.40 0.06
C ILE A 94 7.15 3.91 1.47
N ARG A 95 7.50 4.68 2.50
CA ARG A 95 7.15 4.38 3.89
C ARG A 95 5.64 4.51 4.09
N GLU A 96 5.06 3.62 4.90
CA GLU A 96 3.62 3.67 5.19
C GLU A 96 3.19 4.97 5.86
N LEU A 97 4.10 5.65 6.56
CA LEU A 97 3.82 6.96 7.16
C LEU A 97 3.68 8.09 6.12
N ASP A 98 4.17 7.91 4.90
CA ASP A 98 4.05 8.87 3.81
C ASP A 98 2.80 8.59 2.95
N VAL A 99 2.37 9.60 2.18
CA VAL A 99 1.21 9.50 1.28
C VAL A 99 1.71 9.20 -0.13
N ALA A 100 1.58 7.95 -0.56
CA ALA A 100 1.87 7.54 -1.93
C ALA A 100 0.76 8.01 -2.89
N PHE A 101 1.15 8.38 -4.12
CA PHE A 101 0.19 8.79 -5.15
C PHE A 101 -0.16 7.59 -6.03
N HIS A 102 -1.08 6.74 -5.56
CA HIS A 102 -1.39 5.47 -6.23
C HIS A 102 -2.85 5.30 -6.66
N ALA A 103 -3.77 6.07 -6.06
CA ALA A 103 -5.20 5.81 -6.23
C ALA A 103 -5.90 6.81 -7.17
N GLY A 104 -5.17 7.81 -7.73
CA GLY A 104 -5.78 8.88 -8.54
C GLY A 104 -6.80 9.74 -7.76
N ASN A 105 -6.98 9.48 -6.48
CA ASN A 105 -7.94 10.13 -5.60
C ASN A 105 -7.24 10.57 -4.31
N ARG A 106 -7.32 11.87 -3.97
CA ARG A 106 -6.60 12.45 -2.84
C ARG A 106 -6.96 11.78 -1.51
N GLU A 107 -8.25 11.61 -1.22
CA GLU A 107 -8.70 11.01 0.04
C GLU A 107 -8.20 9.58 0.17
N TYR A 108 -8.26 8.80 -0.92
CA TYR A 108 -7.78 7.43 -0.94
C TYR A 108 -6.26 7.34 -0.82
N ASN A 109 -5.50 8.25 -1.45
CA ASN A 109 -4.06 8.34 -1.26
C ASN A 109 -3.69 8.63 0.21
N GLU A 110 -4.38 9.57 0.85
CA GLU A 110 -4.14 9.96 2.23
C GLU A 110 -4.47 8.85 3.24
N ARG A 111 -5.50 8.02 2.96
CA ARG A 111 -6.08 7.07 3.92
C ARG A 111 -5.81 5.61 3.61
N SER A 112 -4.98 5.29 2.64
CA SER A 112 -4.71 3.89 2.29
C SER A 112 -3.23 3.55 2.18
N VAL A 113 -2.95 2.25 2.16
CA VAL A 113 -1.68 1.69 1.71
C VAL A 113 -1.93 1.00 0.37
N GLY A 114 -1.25 1.44 -0.69
CA GLY A 114 -1.31 0.84 -2.02
C GLY A 114 -0.30 -0.30 -2.17
N ILE A 115 -0.76 -1.42 -2.70
CA ILE A 115 0.05 -2.61 -2.98
C ILE A 115 -0.10 -2.99 -4.45
N GLU A 116 0.96 -2.87 -5.21
CA GLU A 116 1.05 -3.35 -6.58
C GLU A 116 1.36 -4.84 -6.65
N HIS A 117 0.77 -5.51 -7.63
CA HIS A 117 1.04 -6.92 -7.93
C HIS A 117 1.58 -7.03 -9.35
N GLU A 118 2.74 -7.68 -9.50
CA GLU A 118 3.37 -7.88 -10.81
C GLU A 118 2.46 -8.68 -11.73
N GLY A 119 2.19 -8.16 -12.95
CA GLY A 119 1.44 -8.90 -13.95
C GLY A 119 0.42 -8.06 -14.71
N PHE A 120 -0.59 -8.73 -15.23
CA PHE A 120 -1.63 -8.16 -16.10
C PHE A 120 -3.01 -8.60 -15.64
N VAL A 121 -3.97 -7.69 -15.59
CA VAL A 121 -5.35 -7.97 -15.14
C VAL A 121 -6.04 -9.02 -16.01
N GLU A 122 -5.72 -9.08 -17.31
CA GLU A 122 -6.32 -10.00 -18.28
C GLU A 122 -5.69 -11.41 -18.28
N LYS A 123 -4.67 -11.64 -17.45
CA LYS A 123 -3.93 -12.91 -17.43
C LYS A 123 -4.05 -13.58 -16.06
N ALA A 124 -4.92 -14.59 -15.96
CA ALA A 124 -5.09 -15.37 -14.72
C ALA A 124 -3.75 -15.94 -14.19
N ALA A 125 -2.83 -16.33 -15.08
CA ALA A 125 -1.51 -16.84 -14.71
C ALA A 125 -0.59 -15.80 -14.03
N SER A 126 -0.94 -14.51 -14.06
CA SER A 126 -0.20 -13.48 -13.31
C SER A 126 -0.34 -13.66 -11.80
N PHE A 127 -1.45 -14.22 -11.33
CA PHE A 127 -1.78 -14.28 -9.90
C PHE A 127 -1.36 -15.63 -9.30
N THR A 128 -0.09 -15.75 -8.97
CA THR A 128 0.51 -16.98 -8.45
C THR A 128 0.18 -17.22 -6.97
N ASP A 129 0.30 -18.48 -6.53
CA ASP A 129 0.15 -18.85 -5.12
C ASP A 129 1.17 -18.13 -4.22
N ALA A 130 2.40 -17.97 -4.71
CA ALA A 130 3.45 -17.26 -4.00
C ALA A 130 3.12 -15.77 -3.80
N MET A 131 2.57 -15.13 -4.83
CA MET A 131 2.11 -13.74 -4.78
C MET A 131 0.98 -13.58 -3.76
N TYR A 132 -0.08 -14.41 -3.83
CA TYR A 132 -1.19 -14.38 -2.88
C TYR A 132 -0.71 -14.56 -1.44
N ALA A 133 0.15 -15.53 -1.20
CA ALA A 133 0.67 -15.80 0.14
C ALA A 133 1.50 -14.63 0.69
N ALA A 134 2.36 -14.03 -0.13
CA ALA A 134 3.18 -12.89 0.27
C ALA A 134 2.36 -11.62 0.50
N SER A 135 1.44 -11.32 -0.41
CA SER A 135 0.53 -10.17 -0.31
C SER A 135 -0.39 -10.29 0.90
N ALA A 136 -0.93 -11.48 1.16
CA ALA A 136 -1.78 -11.71 2.33
C ALA A 136 -1.02 -11.48 3.64
N ARG A 137 0.23 -11.95 3.76
CA ARG A 137 1.07 -11.66 4.94
C ARG A 137 1.32 -10.17 5.12
N LEU A 138 1.64 -9.46 4.04
CA LEU A 138 1.83 -8.00 4.05
C LEU A 138 0.55 -7.30 4.50
N THR A 139 -0.58 -7.58 3.86
CA THR A 139 -1.88 -6.97 4.15
C THR A 139 -2.33 -7.26 5.59
N ALA A 140 -2.13 -8.47 6.09
CA ALA A 140 -2.43 -8.80 7.49
C ALA A 140 -1.62 -7.94 8.47
N ARG A 141 -0.36 -7.62 8.15
CA ARG A 141 0.49 -6.74 8.97
C ARG A 141 0.03 -5.28 8.92
N ILE A 142 -0.34 -4.79 7.74
CA ILE A 142 -0.91 -3.44 7.58
C ILE A 142 -2.22 -3.34 8.38
N CYS A 143 -3.11 -4.30 8.21
CA CYS A 143 -4.39 -4.34 8.94
C CYS A 143 -4.22 -4.41 10.45
N ALA A 144 -3.23 -5.17 10.94
CA ALA A 144 -2.93 -5.23 12.38
C ALA A 144 -2.36 -3.92 12.91
N ARG A 145 -1.47 -3.26 12.15
CA ARG A 145 -0.83 -1.99 12.54
C ARG A 145 -1.82 -0.84 12.68
N TYR A 146 -2.74 -0.74 11.74
CA TYR A 146 -3.68 0.38 11.65
C TYR A 146 -5.10 0.04 12.12
N ALA A 147 -5.31 -1.13 12.71
CA ALA A 147 -6.61 -1.62 13.14
C ALA A 147 -7.66 -1.67 12.02
N ILE A 148 -7.23 -1.97 10.78
CA ILE A 148 -8.11 -2.07 9.62
C ILE A 148 -8.88 -3.40 9.68
N PRO A 149 -10.22 -3.40 9.54
CA PRO A 149 -10.99 -4.63 9.39
C PRO A 149 -10.57 -5.43 8.15
N VAL A 150 -10.60 -6.76 8.26
CA VAL A 150 -10.29 -7.64 7.12
C VAL A 150 -11.58 -8.01 6.40
N ASP A 151 -12.03 -7.13 5.54
CA ASP A 151 -13.25 -7.27 4.73
C ASP A 151 -13.15 -6.48 3.42
N ARG A 152 -14.18 -6.63 2.55
CA ARG A 152 -14.23 -5.97 1.24
C ARG A 152 -14.55 -4.46 1.31
N ALA A 153 -14.94 -3.92 2.44
CA ALA A 153 -15.13 -2.48 2.61
C ALA A 153 -13.79 -1.75 2.84
N HIS A 154 -12.79 -2.46 3.35
CA HIS A 154 -11.50 -1.88 3.75
C HIS A 154 -10.31 -2.39 2.91
N ILE A 155 -10.42 -3.60 2.34
CA ILE A 155 -9.43 -4.15 1.40
C ILE A 155 -10.09 -4.16 0.03
N ILE A 156 -9.78 -3.17 -0.79
CA ILE A 156 -10.47 -2.88 -2.05
C ILE A 156 -9.52 -2.97 -3.25
N GLY A 157 -10.09 -3.09 -4.44
CA GLY A 157 -9.35 -2.91 -5.70
C GLY A 157 -9.31 -1.45 -6.13
N HIS A 158 -8.37 -1.10 -6.99
CA HIS A 158 -8.29 0.24 -7.57
C HIS A 158 -9.59 0.62 -8.31
N VAL A 159 -10.21 -0.34 -9.00
CA VAL A 159 -11.50 -0.19 -9.70
C VAL A 159 -12.62 0.34 -8.80
N GLU A 160 -12.51 0.19 -7.47
CA GLU A 160 -13.52 0.62 -6.51
C GLU A 160 -13.26 2.04 -5.97
N VAL A 161 -12.15 2.68 -6.38
CA VAL A 161 -11.84 4.05 -5.97
C VAL A 161 -12.73 5.03 -6.73
N PRO A 162 -13.45 5.93 -6.07
CA PRO A 162 -14.33 6.89 -6.75
C PRO A 162 -13.60 7.77 -7.76
N GLY A 163 -14.13 7.84 -8.98
CA GLY A 163 -13.59 8.67 -10.06
C GLY A 163 -12.44 8.04 -10.84
N THR A 164 -12.07 6.78 -10.54
CA THR A 164 -11.06 6.06 -11.31
C THR A 164 -11.62 5.55 -12.65
N ASP A 165 -10.76 5.44 -13.64
CA ASP A 165 -10.97 4.70 -14.88
C ASP A 165 -10.17 3.39 -14.94
N HIS A 166 -9.50 3.06 -13.84
CA HIS A 166 -8.72 1.84 -13.68
C HIS A 166 -9.61 0.62 -13.47
N THR A 167 -9.15 -0.55 -13.93
CA THR A 167 -9.89 -1.82 -13.86
C THR A 167 -9.25 -2.85 -12.94
N ASP A 168 -8.06 -2.55 -12.42
CA ASP A 168 -7.30 -3.46 -11.57
C ASP A 168 -7.92 -3.64 -10.16
N PRO A 169 -7.78 -4.80 -9.57
CA PRO A 169 -6.96 -5.94 -9.97
C PRO A 169 -7.59 -6.84 -11.05
N GLY A 170 -8.78 -6.52 -11.55
CA GLY A 170 -9.45 -7.24 -12.63
C GLY A 170 -10.17 -8.52 -12.20
N PRO A 171 -10.80 -9.21 -13.17
CA PRO A 171 -11.73 -10.32 -12.88
C PRO A 171 -11.03 -11.61 -12.43
N HIS A 172 -9.72 -11.73 -12.65
CA HIS A 172 -8.95 -12.93 -12.29
C HIS A 172 -8.38 -12.87 -10.86
N TRP A 173 -8.52 -11.74 -10.16
CA TRP A 173 -8.15 -11.65 -8.75
C TRP A 173 -9.20 -12.34 -7.88
N ASP A 174 -8.81 -13.41 -7.18
CA ASP A 174 -9.69 -14.18 -6.30
C ASP A 174 -9.78 -13.51 -4.92
N TRP A 175 -10.78 -12.65 -4.74
CA TRP A 175 -11.02 -11.93 -3.50
C TRP A 175 -11.32 -12.83 -2.31
N ASP A 176 -12.10 -13.89 -2.49
CA ASP A 176 -12.46 -14.82 -1.42
C ASP A 176 -11.23 -15.56 -0.92
N ARG A 177 -10.42 -16.04 -1.83
CA ARG A 177 -9.12 -16.63 -1.50
C ARG A 177 -8.23 -15.64 -0.77
N TYR A 178 -8.12 -14.42 -1.29
CA TYR A 178 -7.24 -13.40 -0.72
C TYR A 178 -7.61 -13.06 0.72
N LEU A 179 -8.88 -12.76 1.00
CA LEU A 179 -9.34 -12.43 2.34
C LEU A 179 -9.18 -13.61 3.31
N ARG A 180 -9.46 -14.86 2.88
CA ARG A 180 -9.19 -16.04 3.70
C ARG A 180 -7.73 -16.16 4.08
N LEU A 181 -6.80 -15.88 3.15
CA LEU A 181 -5.36 -15.91 3.44
C LEU A 181 -4.97 -14.79 4.42
N VAL A 182 -5.47 -13.57 4.23
CA VAL A 182 -5.21 -12.44 5.14
C VAL A 182 -5.70 -12.76 6.56
N LEU A 183 -6.90 -13.30 6.71
CA LEU A 183 -7.44 -13.72 8.01
C LEU A 183 -6.58 -14.78 8.69
N ARG A 184 -6.13 -15.79 7.95
CA ARG A 184 -5.23 -16.84 8.48
C ARG A 184 -3.91 -16.27 8.98
N GLU A 185 -3.31 -15.35 8.24
CA GLU A 185 -2.05 -14.70 8.63
C GLU A 185 -2.22 -13.79 9.85
N ARG A 186 -3.39 -13.20 10.02
CA ARG A 186 -3.71 -12.39 11.20
C ARG A 186 -3.87 -13.25 12.47
N THR A 187 -4.54 -14.39 12.38
CA THR A 187 -4.78 -15.28 13.53
C THR A 187 -3.58 -16.12 13.94
N ALA A 188 -2.66 -16.43 13.02
CA ALA A 188 -1.46 -17.23 13.31
C ALA A 188 -0.46 -16.51 14.26
N ARG A 189 -0.75 -15.28 14.70
CA ARG A 189 0.17 -14.42 15.47
C ARG A 189 -0.43 -13.84 16.74
N THR A 190 -1.65 -14.19 17.04
CA THR A 190 -2.28 -14.01 18.37
C THR A 190 -2.04 -15.23 19.24
#